data_87d3494047c8a2a5f04bc0a8f0a7a0fe
#
_entry.id   87d3494047c8a2a5f04bc0a8f0a7a0fe
#
_cell.length_a   1.000
_cell.length_b   1.000
_cell.length_c   1.000
_cell.angle_alpha   90.00
_cell.angle_beta   90.00
_cell.angle_gamma   90.00
#
_symmetry.space_group_name_H-M   'P 1'
#
loop_
_entity.id
_entity.type
_entity.pdbx_description
1 polymer ?
#
loop_
_entity_poly.entity_id
_entity_poly.type
_entity_poly.pdbx_seq_one_letter_code
_entity_poly.pdbx_strand_id
1 'polypeptide(L)' 'MLEGKIALVTGASRGIGRQIAKTLAAKGATVIVNYNGSAAKAEEAVQEIREAGGIAEA' A
#
# COMPACT_ATOMS: atom_id res chain seq x y z
N MET A 1 -8.18 -12.93 -5.63
CA MET A 1 -8.03 -13.56 -4.32
C MET A 1 -8.48 -12.66 -3.17
N LEU A 2 -8.02 -11.41 -3.13
CA LEU A 2 -8.42 -10.46 -2.11
C LEU A 2 -9.29 -9.33 -2.66
N GLU A 3 -9.87 -9.52 -3.81
CA GLU A 3 -10.74 -8.52 -4.42
C GLU A 3 -11.88 -8.17 -3.48
N GLY A 4 -12.14 -6.89 -3.34
CA GLY A 4 -13.18 -6.41 -2.43
C GLY A 4 -12.73 -6.28 -0.97
N LYS A 5 -11.53 -6.72 -0.64
CA LYS A 5 -11.00 -6.58 0.71
C LYS A 5 -10.21 -5.28 0.85
N ILE A 6 -10.26 -4.71 2.03
CA ILE A 6 -9.51 -3.50 2.33
C ILE A 6 -8.46 -3.86 3.39
N ALA A 7 -7.21 -3.52 3.11
CA ALA A 7 -6.11 -3.78 4.02
C ALA A 7 -5.51 -2.47 4.50
N LEU A 8 -5.43 -2.30 5.80
CA LEU A 8 -4.77 -1.14 6.40
C LEU A 8 -3.39 -1.57 6.85
N VAL A 9 -2.36 -0.98 6.27
CA VAL A 9 -0.98 -1.33 6.59
C VAL A 9 -0.30 -0.15 7.24
N THR A 10 0.04 -0.28 8.52
CA THR A 10 0.76 0.75 9.24
C THR A 10 2.25 0.66 8.93
N GLY A 11 2.91 1.80 8.80
CA GLY A 11 4.32 1.81 8.46
C GLY A 11 4.62 1.34 7.05
N ALA A 12 3.61 1.33 6.17
CA ALA A 12 3.74 0.80 4.80
C ALA A 12 4.60 1.68 3.90
N SER A 13 4.98 2.86 4.36
CA SER A 13 5.81 3.76 3.57
C SER A 13 7.28 3.34 3.54
N ARG A 14 7.69 2.36 4.34
CA ARG A 14 9.08 1.90 4.41
C ARG A 14 9.20 0.39 4.51
N GLY A 15 10.32 -0.08 4.00
CA GLY A 15 10.84 -1.42 4.27
C GLY A 15 9.84 -2.54 4.22
N ILE A 16 9.72 -3.28 5.31
CA ILE A 16 8.87 -4.47 5.39
C ILE A 16 7.40 -4.12 5.19
N GLY A 17 6.93 -3.02 5.79
CA GLY A 17 5.54 -2.59 5.63
C GLY A 17 5.20 -2.29 4.18
N ARG A 18 6.12 -1.64 3.48
CA ARG A 18 5.93 -1.32 2.06
C ARG A 18 5.84 -2.60 1.22
N GLN A 19 6.68 -3.58 1.52
CA GLN A 19 6.67 -4.85 0.80
C GLN A 19 5.37 -5.61 1.06
N ILE A 20 4.89 -5.61 2.29
CA ILE A 20 3.61 -6.23 2.64
C ILE A 20 2.48 -5.57 1.87
N ALA A 21 2.46 -4.24 1.83
CA ALA A 21 1.43 -3.49 1.11
C ALA A 21 1.42 -3.86 -0.37
N LYS A 22 2.58 -3.97 -0.98
CA LYS A 22 2.68 -4.34 -2.39
C LYS A 22 2.18 -5.76 -2.64
N THR A 23 2.51 -6.67 -1.73
CA THR A 23 2.06 -8.06 -1.84
C THR A 23 0.55 -8.17 -1.73
N LEU A 24 -0.06 -7.47 -0.77
CA LEU A 24 -1.51 -7.47 -0.61
C LEU A 24 -2.20 -6.86 -1.82
N ALA A 25 -1.67 -5.78 -2.34
CA ALA A 25 -2.24 -5.15 -3.54
C ALA A 25 -2.15 -6.07 -4.74
N ALA A 26 -1.06 -6.81 -4.87
CA ALA A 26 -0.90 -7.77 -5.96
C ALA A 26 -1.94 -8.88 -5.91
N LYS A 27 -2.47 -9.16 -4.73
CA LYS A 27 -3.52 -10.16 -4.55
C LYS A 27 -4.93 -9.58 -4.69
N GLY A 28 -5.04 -8.32 -5.05
CA GLY A 28 -6.31 -7.68 -5.32
C GLY A 28 -6.90 -6.83 -4.21
N ALA A 29 -6.24 -6.75 -3.07
CA ALA A 29 -6.74 -5.94 -1.97
C ALA A 29 -6.57 -4.44 -2.27
N THR A 30 -7.50 -3.64 -1.75
CA THR A 30 -7.33 -2.20 -1.73
C THR A 30 -6.49 -1.87 -0.50
N VAL A 31 -5.34 -1.26 -0.69
CA VAL A 31 -4.41 -1.00 0.39
C VAL A 31 -4.48 0.45 0.85
N ILE A 32 -4.69 0.64 2.14
CA ILE A 32 -4.62 1.97 2.74
C ILE A 32 -3.27 2.08 3.44
N VAL A 33 -2.45 3.00 2.97
CA VAL A 33 -1.11 3.21 3.52
C VAL A 33 -1.23 4.21 4.66
N ASN A 34 -1.11 3.72 5.89
CA ASN A 34 -1.13 4.58 7.06
C ASN A 34 0.29 5.04 7.36
N TYR A 35 0.49 6.33 7.41
CA TYR A 35 1.81 6.89 7.68
C TYR A 35 1.78 7.80 8.90
N ASN A 36 2.96 7.95 9.49
CA ASN A 36 3.12 8.83 10.64
C ASN A 36 4.43 9.59 10.43
N GLY A 37 4.30 10.80 9.93
CA GLY A 37 5.45 11.67 9.73
C GLY A 37 5.75 12.01 8.28
N SER A 38 6.00 11.03 7.42
CA SER A 38 6.40 11.32 6.04
C SER A 38 5.31 11.03 5.02
N ALA A 39 4.56 12.06 4.65
CA ALA A 39 3.56 11.93 3.59
C ALA A 39 4.21 11.62 2.24
N ALA A 40 5.39 12.17 1.99
CA ALA A 40 6.08 11.94 0.72
C ALA A 40 6.40 10.47 0.51
N LYS A 41 6.85 9.78 1.56
CA LYS A 41 7.16 8.37 1.44
C LYS A 41 5.91 7.52 1.29
N ALA A 42 4.82 7.91 1.94
CA ALA A 42 3.54 7.22 1.78
C ALA A 42 3.05 7.36 0.34
N GLU A 43 3.18 8.54 -0.24
CA GLU A 43 2.79 8.77 -1.63
C GLU A 43 3.63 7.94 -2.60
N GLU A 44 4.93 7.79 -2.32
CA GLU A 44 5.78 6.94 -3.14
C GLU A 44 5.30 5.49 -3.12
N ALA A 45 4.95 4.97 -1.95
CA ALA A 45 4.46 3.60 -1.83
C ALA A 45 3.15 3.43 -2.59
N VAL A 46 2.23 4.39 -2.45
CA VAL A 46 0.96 4.36 -3.17
C VAL A 46 1.20 4.38 -4.67
N GLN A 47 2.11 5.22 -5.13
CA GLN A 47 2.41 5.33 -6.54
C GLN A 47 2.96 4.03 -7.11
N GLU A 48 3.88 3.38 -6.39
CA GLU A 48 4.42 2.10 -6.82
C GLU A 48 3.34 1.03 -6.95
N ILE A 49 2.42 1.00 -5.99
CA ILE A 49 1.31 0.04 -6.02
C ILE A 49 0.42 0.29 -7.23
N ARG A 50 0.10 1.55 -7.48
CA ARG A 50 -0.75 1.91 -8.62
C ARG A 50 -0.09 1.60 -9.94
N GLU A 51 1.21 1.83 -10.05
CA GLU A 51 1.95 1.52 -11.27
C GLU A 51 2.00 0.03 -11.55
N ALA A 52 1.92 -0.78 -10.52
CA ALA A 52 1.87 -2.23 -10.68
C ALA A 52 0.44 -2.74 -10.93
N GLY A 53 -0.53 -1.85 -11.04
CA GLY A 53 -1.91 -2.22 -11.33
C GLY A 53 -2.76 -2.43 -10.09
N GLY A 54 -2.25 -2.14 -8.91
CA GLY A 54 -2.99 -2.27 -7.66
C GLY A 54 -3.79 -1.02 -7.31
N ILE A 55 -4.54 -1.11 -6.23
CA ILE A 55 -5.35 0.00 -5.71
C ILE A 55 -4.80 0.38 -4.34
N ALA A 56 -4.44 1.64 -4.17
CA ALA A 56 -3.88 2.11 -2.91
C ALA A 56 -4.19 3.58 -2.68
N GLU A 57 -4.28 3.95 -1.40
CA GLU A 57 -4.47 5.33 -0.98
C GLU A 57 -3.67 5.55 0.31
N ALA A 58 -3.24 6.80 0.52
CA ALA A 58 -2.52 7.17 1.74
C ALA A 58 -3.47 7.69 2.81
#